data_46ea810a897888072c658bbc2ba9bbd4
#
_entry.id   46ea810a897888072c658bbc2ba9bbd4
#
_cell.length_a   1.000
_cell.length_b   1.000
_cell.length_c   1.000
_cell.angle_alpha   90.00
_cell.angle_beta   90.00
_cell.angle_gamma   90.00
#
_symmetry.space_group_name_H-M   'P 1'
#
loop_
_entity.id
_entity.type
_entity.pdbx_description
1 polymer ?
#
loop_
_entity_poly.entity_id
_entity_poly.type
_entity_poly.pdbx_seq_one_letter_code
_entity_poly.pdbx_strand_id
1 'polypeptide(L)'
;MECIHTRRSIRKYQDIPIEFEKVGRVVEAGMAAPTAGNIQDYRFIIVQDKGKRAQIAEACLQQYWMEAAPTHIVICVDIKRSKQFYGIRGERLYSVQHAAAAAMNMLLAAHHFGLGACWIGAFDEEAMKSICGVPEYARPEVIITLGYPDEIPPRPPKYILETFSYIERYGNRIRTFPLVIAEPSPVIEKHVRETIAAVDEGTNKLLAKGVEKGKSFWGKLTGKKE
;
A
#
# COMPACT_ATOMS: atom_id res chain seq x y z
N MET A 1 -5.18 12.65 -2.74
CA MET A 1 -5.71 11.56 -1.88
C MET A 1 -6.38 10.45 -2.70
N GLU A 2 -7.13 10.80 -3.75
CA GLU A 2 -7.84 9.83 -4.60
C GLU A 2 -6.93 8.69 -5.11
N CYS A 3 -5.81 8.99 -5.76
CA CYS A 3 -4.88 7.97 -6.27
C CYS A 3 -4.42 6.96 -5.19
N ILE A 4 -4.25 7.41 -3.94
CA ILE A 4 -3.84 6.53 -2.85
C ILE A 4 -4.93 5.50 -2.54
N HIS A 5 -6.20 5.92 -2.56
CA HIS A 5 -7.33 5.06 -2.21
C HIS A 5 -7.82 4.20 -3.39
N THR A 6 -7.70 4.70 -4.62
CA THR A 6 -8.24 4.03 -5.82
C THR A 6 -7.24 3.13 -6.52
N ARG A 7 -5.92 3.38 -6.37
CA ARG A 7 -4.89 2.53 -6.97
C ARG A 7 -5.05 1.06 -6.57
N ARG A 8 -4.86 0.18 -7.56
CA ARG A 8 -4.81 -1.28 -7.40
C ARG A 8 -3.52 -1.84 -7.99
N SER A 9 -3.12 -3.02 -7.54
CA SER A 9 -2.09 -3.82 -8.22
C SER A 9 -2.73 -4.52 -9.39
N ILE A 10 -2.33 -4.15 -10.60
CA ILE A 10 -2.85 -4.68 -11.86
C ILE A 10 -1.93 -5.78 -12.35
N ARG A 11 -2.51 -6.91 -12.75
CA ARG A 11 -1.80 -8.09 -13.25
C ARG A 11 -2.33 -8.59 -14.59
N LYS A 12 -3.34 -7.92 -15.14
CA LYS A 12 -3.82 -8.12 -16.50
C LYS A 12 -3.71 -6.83 -17.27
N TYR A 13 -3.14 -6.90 -18.44
CA TYR A 13 -2.82 -5.73 -19.26
C TYR A 13 -3.38 -5.92 -20.65
N GLN A 14 -3.82 -4.83 -21.24
CA GLN A 14 -4.17 -4.77 -22.67
C GLN A 14 -2.88 -4.86 -23.50
N ASP A 15 -2.96 -5.51 -24.64
CA ASP A 15 -1.84 -5.58 -25.61
C ASP A 15 -1.74 -4.26 -26.40
N ILE A 16 -1.48 -3.18 -25.68
CA ILE A 16 -1.34 -1.83 -26.22
C ILE A 16 -0.01 -1.25 -25.72
N PRO A 17 0.84 -0.74 -26.61
CA PRO A 17 2.08 -0.09 -26.21
C PRO A 17 1.78 1.19 -25.41
N ILE A 18 2.65 1.49 -24.43
CA ILE A 18 2.57 2.73 -23.67
C ILE A 18 3.36 3.81 -24.40
N GLU A 19 2.83 5.01 -24.47
CA GLU A 19 3.56 6.18 -24.96
C GLU A 19 4.81 6.43 -24.10
N PHE A 20 5.96 6.55 -24.73
CA PHE A 20 7.23 6.70 -24.02
C PHE A 20 7.25 7.92 -23.09
N GLU A 21 6.51 8.98 -23.44
CA GLU A 21 6.35 10.15 -22.58
C GLU A 21 5.69 9.78 -21.24
N LYS A 22 4.65 8.95 -21.23
CA LYS A 22 4.00 8.51 -20.00
C LYS A 22 4.94 7.67 -19.12
N VAL A 23 5.75 6.80 -19.76
CA VAL A 23 6.78 6.04 -19.05
C VAL A 23 7.79 6.99 -18.42
N GLY A 24 8.22 8.02 -19.17
CA GLY A 24 9.11 9.08 -18.67
C GLY A 24 8.54 9.80 -17.46
N ARG A 25 7.26 10.20 -17.50
CA ARG A 25 6.58 10.85 -16.37
C ARG A 25 6.49 9.97 -15.12
N VAL A 26 6.29 8.66 -15.31
CA VAL A 26 6.31 7.70 -14.18
C VAL A 26 7.70 7.64 -13.56
N VAL A 27 8.76 7.61 -14.38
CA VAL A 27 10.16 7.62 -13.90
C VAL A 27 10.48 8.93 -13.18
N GLU A 28 10.08 10.08 -13.73
CA GLU A 28 10.25 11.40 -13.08
C GLU A 28 9.60 11.43 -11.68
N ALA A 29 8.41 10.85 -11.52
CA ALA A 29 7.78 10.74 -10.22
C ALA A 29 8.61 9.89 -9.23
N GLY A 30 9.24 8.81 -9.71
CA GLY A 30 10.21 8.04 -8.93
C GLY A 30 11.42 8.87 -8.51
N MET A 31 11.96 9.70 -9.41
CA MET A 31 13.08 10.59 -9.12
C MET A 31 12.75 11.68 -8.09
N ALA A 32 11.48 12.02 -7.92
CA ALA A 32 11.03 12.97 -6.92
C ALA A 32 10.94 12.37 -5.50
N ALA A 33 11.26 11.08 -5.33
CA ALA A 33 11.24 10.44 -4.02
C ALA A 33 12.35 10.99 -3.10
N PRO A 34 12.08 11.15 -1.80
CA PRO A 34 13.09 11.59 -0.85
C PRO A 34 14.17 10.52 -0.66
N THR A 35 15.40 10.96 -0.47
CA THR A 35 16.51 10.10 -0.09
C THR A 35 17.27 10.69 1.10
N ALA A 36 17.89 9.86 1.92
CA ALA A 36 18.72 10.32 3.04
C ALA A 36 19.80 11.26 2.52
N GLY A 37 19.87 12.47 3.09
CA GLY A 37 20.82 13.50 2.66
C GLY A 37 20.75 13.86 1.17
N ASN A 38 19.64 13.57 0.50
CA ASN A 38 19.44 13.80 -0.94
C ASN A 38 20.49 13.13 -1.83
N ILE A 39 20.96 11.93 -1.45
CA ILE A 39 22.03 11.24 -2.19
C ILE A 39 21.61 10.66 -3.54
N GLN A 40 20.32 10.45 -3.77
CA GLN A 40 19.72 10.02 -5.06
C GLN A 40 20.46 8.80 -5.64
N ASP A 41 20.53 7.73 -4.85
CA ASP A 41 21.26 6.50 -5.13
C ASP A 41 20.50 5.49 -5.99
N TYR A 42 19.22 5.75 -6.30
CA TYR A 42 18.41 4.91 -7.18
C TYR A 42 18.81 5.04 -8.65
N ARG A 43 18.61 3.96 -9.41
CA ARG A 43 18.76 3.86 -10.87
C ARG A 43 17.56 3.10 -11.43
N PHE A 44 17.07 3.53 -12.58
CA PHE A 44 15.89 2.95 -13.22
C PHE A 44 16.28 2.34 -14.55
N ILE A 45 15.95 1.07 -14.76
CA ILE A 45 16.16 0.37 -16.02
C ILE A 45 14.80 0.10 -16.63
N ILE A 46 14.52 0.71 -17.78
CA ILE A 46 13.26 0.54 -18.52
C ILE A 46 13.45 -0.60 -19.51
N VAL A 47 12.63 -1.64 -19.39
CA VAL A 47 12.69 -2.84 -20.23
C VAL A 47 11.39 -2.97 -21.00
N GLN A 48 11.49 -2.88 -22.35
CA GLN A 48 10.36 -3.05 -23.27
C GLN A 48 10.57 -4.26 -24.21
N ASP A 49 11.79 -4.72 -24.36
CA ASP A 49 12.10 -5.90 -25.17
C ASP A 49 11.35 -7.14 -24.65
N LYS A 50 10.62 -7.82 -25.54
CA LYS A 50 9.79 -8.96 -25.21
C LYS A 50 10.59 -10.13 -24.65
N GLY A 51 11.77 -10.40 -25.21
CA GLY A 51 12.62 -11.50 -24.74
C GLY A 51 13.17 -11.24 -23.34
N LYS A 52 13.61 -10.01 -23.05
CA LYS A 52 14.05 -9.63 -21.69
C LYS A 52 12.90 -9.65 -20.69
N ARG A 53 11.69 -9.22 -21.07
CA ARG A 53 10.53 -9.27 -20.18
C ARG A 53 10.17 -10.71 -19.79
N ALA A 54 10.25 -11.65 -20.73
CA ALA A 54 10.06 -13.07 -20.45
C ALA A 54 11.13 -13.63 -19.49
N GLN A 55 12.41 -13.28 -19.71
CA GLN A 55 13.49 -13.68 -18.77
C GLN A 55 13.29 -13.07 -17.37
N ILE A 56 12.84 -11.82 -17.29
CA ILE A 56 12.49 -11.17 -16.02
C ILE A 56 11.33 -11.90 -15.32
N ALA A 57 10.28 -12.29 -16.05
CA ALA A 57 9.14 -13.03 -15.50
C ALA A 57 9.57 -14.37 -14.94
N GLU A 58 10.48 -15.09 -15.61
CA GLU A 58 11.10 -16.32 -15.13
C GLU A 58 11.89 -16.09 -13.84
N ALA A 59 12.79 -15.08 -13.83
CA ALA A 59 13.58 -14.70 -12.65
C ALA A 59 12.70 -14.24 -11.47
N CYS A 60 11.48 -13.78 -11.73
CA CYS A 60 10.49 -13.39 -10.72
C CYS A 60 9.66 -14.57 -10.20
N LEU A 61 10.27 -15.72 -9.97
CA LEU A 61 9.61 -16.95 -9.49
C LEU A 61 8.48 -17.40 -10.43
N GLN A 62 8.73 -17.34 -11.74
CA GLN A 62 7.82 -17.79 -12.78
C GLN A 62 6.46 -17.06 -12.80
N GLN A 63 6.48 -15.76 -12.50
CA GLN A 63 5.30 -14.92 -12.56
C GLN A 63 5.00 -14.52 -14.02
N TYR A 64 4.67 -15.48 -14.88
CA TYR A 64 4.49 -15.28 -16.34
C TYR A 64 3.42 -14.27 -16.73
N TRP A 65 2.47 -13.95 -15.84
CA TRP A 65 1.50 -12.88 -16.08
C TRP A 65 2.18 -11.51 -16.33
N MET A 66 3.42 -11.33 -15.86
CA MET A 66 4.20 -10.10 -16.07
C MET A 66 4.52 -9.87 -17.55
N GLU A 67 4.63 -10.92 -18.36
CA GLU A 67 4.94 -10.82 -19.79
C GLU A 67 3.91 -10.01 -20.57
N ALA A 68 2.66 -10.00 -20.09
CA ALA A 68 1.59 -9.20 -20.69
C ALA A 68 1.79 -7.70 -20.50
N ALA A 69 2.55 -7.26 -19.48
CA ALA A 69 2.86 -5.86 -19.28
C ALA A 69 3.87 -5.38 -20.34
N PRO A 70 3.56 -4.34 -21.16
CA PRO A 70 4.45 -3.88 -22.24
C PRO A 70 5.75 -3.25 -21.74
N THR A 71 5.81 -2.83 -20.49
CA THR A 71 7.01 -2.21 -19.90
C THR A 71 7.26 -2.73 -18.49
N HIS A 72 8.51 -3.07 -18.20
CA HIS A 72 9.00 -3.30 -16.83
C HIS A 72 9.99 -2.19 -16.46
N ILE A 73 9.93 -1.70 -15.25
CA ILE A 73 10.91 -0.77 -14.69
C ILE A 73 11.60 -1.44 -13.52
N VAL A 74 12.89 -1.74 -13.68
CA VAL A 74 13.71 -2.31 -12.60
C VAL A 74 14.36 -1.16 -11.84
N ILE A 75 14.07 -1.08 -10.55
CA ILE A 75 14.60 -0.07 -9.65
C ILE A 75 15.81 -0.67 -8.94
N CYS A 76 16.98 -0.14 -9.26
CA CYS A 76 18.23 -0.52 -8.62
C CYS A 76 18.72 0.61 -7.71
N VAL A 77 19.57 0.27 -6.76
CA VAL A 77 20.24 1.21 -5.86
C VAL A 77 21.76 1.06 -5.96
N ASP A 78 22.46 2.18 -5.96
CA ASP A 78 23.92 2.25 -5.88
C ASP A 78 24.33 2.09 -4.40
N ILE A 79 24.57 0.83 -4.02
CA ILE A 79 24.94 0.49 -2.63
C ILE A 79 26.30 1.08 -2.23
N LYS A 80 27.23 1.21 -3.16
CA LYS A 80 28.52 1.84 -2.89
C LYS A 80 28.35 3.30 -2.45
N ARG A 81 27.47 4.04 -3.15
CA ARG A 81 27.16 5.43 -2.80
C ARG A 81 26.50 5.54 -1.43
N SER A 82 25.49 4.74 -1.17
CA SER A 82 24.79 4.73 0.12
C SER A 82 25.72 4.37 1.29
N LYS A 83 26.59 3.38 1.10
CA LYS A 83 27.60 2.94 2.06
C LYS A 83 28.63 4.03 2.33
N GLN A 84 29.06 4.76 1.30
CA GLN A 84 30.02 5.86 1.45
C GLN A 84 29.55 6.95 2.40
N PHE A 85 28.24 7.30 2.36
CA PHE A 85 27.68 8.38 3.18
C PHE A 85 27.18 7.91 4.55
N TYR A 86 26.66 6.68 4.64
CA TYR A 86 25.94 6.18 5.82
C TYR A 86 26.40 4.81 6.32
N GLY A 87 27.55 4.31 5.86
CA GLY A 87 28.09 3.03 6.27
C GLY A 87 27.13 1.87 5.98
N ILE A 88 27.16 0.86 6.85
CA ILE A 88 26.36 -0.35 6.71
C ILE A 88 24.83 -0.06 6.76
N ARG A 89 24.44 1.00 7.47
CA ARG A 89 23.03 1.41 7.56
C ARG A 89 22.53 1.98 6.21
N GLY A 90 23.39 2.72 5.50
CA GLY A 90 23.12 3.17 4.16
C GLY A 90 22.92 2.00 3.19
N GLU A 91 23.86 1.05 3.25
CA GLU A 91 23.86 -0.14 2.40
C GLU A 91 22.64 -1.05 2.60
N ARG A 92 22.25 -1.32 3.86
CA ARG A 92 21.25 -2.34 4.18
C ARG A 92 19.84 -1.82 4.43
N LEU A 93 19.70 -0.55 4.78
CA LEU A 93 18.41 0.01 5.16
C LEU A 93 18.00 1.20 4.29
N TYR A 94 18.84 2.26 4.22
CA TYR A 94 18.43 3.48 3.55
C TYR A 94 18.26 3.28 2.05
N SER A 95 19.14 2.52 1.39
CA SER A 95 19.01 2.16 -0.02
C SER A 95 17.67 1.49 -0.33
N VAL A 96 17.25 0.52 0.50
CA VAL A 96 15.96 -0.17 0.35
C VAL A 96 14.80 0.81 0.53
N GLN A 97 14.87 1.71 1.52
CA GLN A 97 13.84 2.72 1.76
C GLN A 97 13.73 3.71 0.59
N HIS A 98 14.87 4.13 0.00
CA HIS A 98 14.89 5.01 -1.17
C HIS A 98 14.20 4.36 -2.39
N ALA A 99 14.54 3.09 -2.68
CA ALA A 99 13.90 2.34 -3.75
C ALA A 99 12.39 2.17 -3.51
N ALA A 100 12.00 1.89 -2.27
CA ALA A 100 10.60 1.74 -1.89
C ALA A 100 9.82 3.06 -2.05
N ALA A 101 10.40 4.19 -1.66
CA ALA A 101 9.79 5.51 -1.83
C ALA A 101 9.63 5.86 -3.33
N ALA A 102 10.67 5.61 -4.13
CA ALA A 102 10.61 5.81 -5.58
C ALA A 102 9.55 4.92 -6.24
N ALA A 103 9.51 3.63 -5.89
CA ALA A 103 8.52 2.70 -6.40
C ALA A 103 7.09 3.15 -6.06
N MET A 104 6.84 3.61 -4.84
CA MET A 104 5.51 4.08 -4.44
C MET A 104 5.07 5.32 -5.23
N ASN A 105 5.97 6.29 -5.43
CA ASN A 105 5.69 7.45 -6.29
C ASN A 105 5.35 7.03 -7.72
N MET A 106 6.10 6.07 -8.29
CA MET A 106 5.84 5.53 -9.62
C MET A 106 4.47 4.88 -9.72
N LEU A 107 4.07 4.08 -8.72
CA LEU A 107 2.76 3.43 -8.70
C LEU A 107 1.61 4.44 -8.66
N LEU A 108 1.76 5.54 -7.91
CA LEU A 108 0.77 6.61 -7.84
C LEU A 108 0.71 7.40 -9.15
N ALA A 109 1.86 7.72 -9.75
CA ALA A 109 1.93 8.40 -11.03
C ALA A 109 1.34 7.54 -12.16
N ALA A 110 1.66 6.25 -12.20
CA ALA A 110 1.08 5.33 -13.18
C ALA A 110 -0.46 5.36 -13.12
N HIS A 111 -1.02 5.26 -11.91
CA HIS A 111 -2.46 5.33 -11.71
C HIS A 111 -3.04 6.69 -12.12
N HIS A 112 -2.36 7.79 -11.82
CA HIS A 112 -2.77 9.14 -12.22
C HIS A 112 -2.85 9.28 -13.75
N PHE A 113 -1.94 8.65 -14.48
CA PHE A 113 -1.92 8.66 -15.95
C PHE A 113 -2.82 7.58 -16.59
N GLY A 114 -3.69 6.91 -15.82
CA GLY A 114 -4.58 5.86 -16.30
C GLY A 114 -3.87 4.55 -16.62
N LEU A 115 -2.64 4.35 -16.14
CA LEU A 115 -1.89 3.12 -16.30
C LEU A 115 -2.10 2.18 -15.12
N GLY A 116 -2.13 0.89 -15.40
CA GLY A 116 -2.02 -0.17 -14.43
C GLY A 116 -0.56 -0.46 -14.09
N ALA A 117 -0.27 -0.71 -12.81
CA ALA A 117 1.05 -1.07 -12.35
C ALA A 117 0.98 -2.10 -11.22
N CYS A 118 2.03 -2.91 -11.08
CA CYS A 118 2.18 -3.83 -9.97
C CYS A 118 3.62 -3.80 -9.45
N TRP A 119 3.78 -3.86 -8.13
CA TRP A 119 5.05 -4.01 -7.44
C TRP A 119 5.43 -5.48 -7.37
N ILE A 120 6.61 -5.83 -7.81
CA ILE A 120 7.22 -7.16 -7.68
C ILE A 120 8.50 -7.02 -6.84
N GLY A 121 8.55 -7.75 -5.71
CA GLY A 121 9.70 -7.79 -4.83
C GLY A 121 10.27 -9.19 -4.63
N ALA A 122 9.68 -10.21 -5.29
CA ALA A 122 10.15 -11.58 -5.21
C ALA A 122 10.79 -11.99 -6.54
N PHE A 123 12.12 -12.05 -6.57
CA PHE A 123 12.90 -12.42 -7.74
C PHE A 123 14.29 -12.92 -7.34
N ASP A 124 14.93 -13.64 -8.24
CA ASP A 124 16.34 -14.02 -8.14
C ASP A 124 17.21 -12.80 -8.47
N GLU A 125 17.97 -12.32 -7.49
CA GLU A 125 18.80 -11.11 -7.61
C GLU A 125 19.92 -11.29 -8.63
N GLU A 126 20.59 -12.44 -8.64
CA GLU A 126 21.72 -12.69 -9.53
C GLU A 126 21.25 -12.85 -11.00
N ALA A 127 20.12 -13.53 -11.20
CA ALA A 127 19.48 -13.61 -12.50
C ALA A 127 19.11 -12.20 -13.00
N MET A 128 18.52 -11.36 -12.15
CA MET A 128 18.16 -9.98 -12.51
C MET A 128 19.39 -9.13 -12.85
N LYS A 129 20.47 -9.25 -12.10
CA LYS A 129 21.74 -8.58 -12.42
C LYS A 129 22.24 -8.98 -13.81
N SER A 130 22.23 -10.28 -14.11
CA SER A 130 22.65 -10.82 -15.41
C SER A 130 21.78 -10.32 -16.56
N ILE A 131 20.44 -10.40 -16.43
CA ILE A 131 19.48 -10.00 -17.47
C ILE A 131 19.58 -8.50 -17.80
N CYS A 132 19.72 -7.68 -16.76
CA CYS A 132 19.69 -6.22 -16.88
C CYS A 132 21.09 -5.60 -16.95
N GLY A 133 22.18 -6.37 -16.82
CA GLY A 133 23.54 -5.87 -16.80
C GLY A 133 23.84 -4.97 -15.59
N VAL A 134 23.27 -5.29 -14.42
CA VAL A 134 23.46 -4.53 -13.19
C VAL A 134 24.84 -4.85 -12.60
N PRO A 135 25.71 -3.85 -12.36
CA PRO A 135 27.03 -4.10 -11.81
C PRO A 135 26.99 -4.49 -10.32
N GLU A 136 28.05 -5.11 -9.81
CA GLU A 136 28.17 -5.60 -8.43
C GLU A 136 27.95 -4.53 -7.36
N TYR A 137 28.27 -3.27 -7.65
CA TYR A 137 28.06 -2.16 -6.71
C TYR A 137 26.62 -1.64 -6.69
N ALA A 138 25.74 -2.20 -7.50
CA ALA A 138 24.33 -1.86 -7.55
C ALA A 138 23.47 -3.10 -7.28
N ARG A 139 22.29 -2.90 -6.70
CA ARG A 139 21.38 -3.98 -6.33
C ARG A 139 19.97 -3.67 -6.87
N PRO A 140 19.34 -4.60 -7.60
CA PRO A 140 17.93 -4.50 -7.94
C PRO A 140 17.09 -4.71 -6.67
N GLU A 141 16.15 -3.80 -6.40
CA GLU A 141 15.31 -3.83 -5.19
C GLU A 141 13.84 -4.10 -5.50
N VAL A 142 13.36 -3.54 -6.59
CA VAL A 142 11.93 -3.60 -6.95
C VAL A 142 11.79 -3.62 -8.46
N ILE A 143 10.80 -4.35 -8.95
CA ILE A 143 10.37 -4.27 -10.34
C ILE A 143 8.94 -3.74 -10.36
N ILE A 144 8.66 -2.78 -11.24
CA ILE A 144 7.32 -2.28 -11.53
C ILE A 144 6.92 -2.74 -12.92
N THR A 145 5.85 -3.52 -13.02
CA THR A 145 5.19 -3.76 -14.32
C THR A 145 4.27 -2.59 -14.63
N LEU A 146 4.19 -2.19 -15.89
CA LEU A 146 3.44 -1.03 -16.34
C LEU A 146 2.74 -1.34 -17.67
N GLY A 147 1.46 -0.99 -17.78
CA GLY A 147 0.63 -1.19 -18.97
C GLY A 147 -0.74 -0.58 -18.82
N TYR A 148 -1.54 -0.58 -19.89
CA TYR A 148 -2.96 -0.25 -19.77
C TYR A 148 -3.69 -1.39 -19.07
N PRO A 149 -4.50 -1.11 -18.02
CA PRO A 149 -5.17 -2.16 -17.25
C PRO A 149 -6.26 -2.83 -18.06
N ASP A 150 -6.34 -4.16 -17.97
CA ASP A 150 -7.42 -4.99 -18.51
C ASP A 150 -8.24 -5.65 -17.38
N GLU A 151 -8.15 -5.09 -16.19
CA GLU A 151 -8.92 -5.51 -15.03
C GLU A 151 -9.14 -4.34 -14.07
N ILE A 152 -10.20 -4.42 -13.27
CA ILE A 152 -10.48 -3.51 -12.16
C ILE A 152 -10.64 -4.36 -10.89
N PRO A 153 -9.54 -4.68 -10.19
CA PRO A 153 -9.61 -5.49 -8.98
C PRO A 153 -10.38 -4.78 -7.86
N PRO A 154 -11.19 -5.50 -7.08
CA PRO A 154 -11.89 -4.92 -5.95
C PRO A 154 -10.89 -4.38 -4.92
N ARG A 155 -11.36 -3.41 -4.11
CA ARG A 155 -10.55 -2.88 -3.02
C ARG A 155 -10.36 -3.96 -1.96
N PRO A 156 -9.12 -4.35 -1.63
CA PRO A 156 -8.89 -5.29 -0.54
C PRO A 156 -9.27 -4.64 0.80
N PRO A 157 -9.81 -5.43 1.75
CA PRO A 157 -10.13 -4.92 3.07
C PRO A 157 -8.86 -4.38 3.76
N LYS A 158 -9.01 -3.30 4.51
CA LYS A 158 -7.96 -2.69 5.33
C LYS A 158 -8.43 -2.65 6.78
N TYR A 159 -7.49 -2.83 7.69
CA TYR A 159 -7.76 -2.61 9.10
C TYR A 159 -8.10 -1.15 9.37
N ILE A 160 -8.81 -0.91 10.45
CA ILE A 160 -9.15 0.43 10.93
C ILE A 160 -7.90 1.13 11.51
N LEU A 161 -7.95 2.47 11.56
CA LEU A 161 -6.83 3.31 11.99
C LEU A 161 -6.33 2.95 13.39
N GLU A 162 -7.25 2.66 14.29
CA GLU A 162 -6.96 2.31 15.69
C GLU A 162 -6.13 1.04 15.85
N THR A 163 -6.13 0.16 14.85
CA THR A 163 -5.31 -1.06 14.85
C THR A 163 -3.82 -0.73 14.70
N PHE A 164 -3.50 0.34 13.97
CA PHE A 164 -2.14 0.69 13.60
C PHE A 164 -1.60 1.93 14.31
N SER A 165 -2.45 2.63 15.07
CA SER A 165 -2.08 3.93 15.62
C SER A 165 -1.99 3.93 17.14
N TYR A 166 -0.92 4.51 17.64
CA TYR A 166 -0.66 4.69 19.05
C TYR A 166 -0.33 6.15 19.31
N ILE A 167 -0.68 6.66 20.50
CA ILE A 167 -0.34 8.01 20.93
C ILE A 167 0.90 7.95 21.81
N GLU A 168 1.97 8.65 21.41
CA GLU A 168 3.23 8.87 22.13
C GLU A 168 4.03 7.60 22.43
N ARG A 169 3.39 6.48 22.79
CA ARG A 169 4.04 5.22 23.16
C ARG A 169 3.46 4.05 22.42
N TYR A 170 4.31 3.11 22.00
CA TYR A 170 3.87 1.85 21.42
C TYR A 170 2.96 1.10 22.41
N GLY A 171 1.81 0.64 21.93
CA GLY A 171 0.80 -0.03 22.75
C GLY A 171 -0.26 0.91 23.36
N ASN A 172 -0.04 2.22 23.41
CA ASN A 172 -1.03 3.20 23.87
C ASN A 172 -2.04 3.50 22.76
N ARG A 173 -3.05 2.65 22.64
CA ARG A 173 -4.06 2.70 21.56
C ARG A 173 -4.94 3.93 21.67
N ILE A 174 -5.26 4.50 20.55
CA ILE A 174 -6.29 5.52 20.41
C ILE A 174 -7.66 4.83 20.59
N ARG A 175 -8.35 5.09 21.68
CA ARG A 175 -9.64 4.44 21.99
C ARG A 175 -10.85 5.17 21.41
N THR A 176 -10.68 6.39 20.98
CA THR A 176 -11.75 7.22 20.41
C THR A 176 -11.17 8.13 19.35
N PHE A 177 -11.04 7.61 18.12
CA PHE A 177 -11.00 8.50 16.97
C PHE A 177 -12.45 8.82 16.60
N PRO A 178 -12.89 10.08 16.53
CA PRO A 178 -14.09 10.39 15.79
C PRO A 178 -13.86 9.86 14.38
N LEU A 179 -14.83 9.13 13.83
CA LEU A 179 -14.79 8.52 12.50
C LEU A 179 -14.55 9.59 11.41
N VAL A 180 -13.31 10.06 11.28
CA VAL A 180 -12.85 11.01 10.26
C VAL A 180 -12.32 10.27 9.02
N ILE A 181 -12.60 8.99 8.90
CA ILE A 181 -12.34 8.28 7.63
C ILE A 181 -13.60 8.41 6.80
N ALA A 182 -13.56 9.34 5.87
CA ALA A 182 -14.69 9.79 5.06
C ALA A 182 -15.33 8.72 4.16
N GLU A 183 -14.81 7.50 4.07
CA GLU A 183 -15.45 6.40 3.33
C GLU A 183 -15.09 5.04 3.95
N PRO A 184 -15.83 4.58 4.97
CA PRO A 184 -15.74 3.18 5.37
C PRO A 184 -16.24 2.30 4.22
N SER A 185 -15.56 1.15 4.02
CA SER A 185 -16.09 0.11 3.12
C SER A 185 -17.56 -0.18 3.51
N PRO A 186 -18.47 -0.35 2.55
CA PRO A 186 -19.89 -0.62 2.83
C PRO A 186 -20.11 -1.79 3.81
N VAL A 187 -19.20 -2.76 3.81
CA VAL A 187 -19.24 -3.91 4.74
C VAL A 187 -18.87 -3.47 6.16
N ILE A 188 -17.87 -2.59 6.31
CA ILE A 188 -17.46 -2.07 7.63
C ILE A 188 -18.53 -1.11 8.16
N GLU A 189 -19.09 -0.26 7.28
CA GLU A 189 -20.17 0.65 7.66
C GLU A 189 -21.40 -0.10 8.17
N LYS A 190 -21.79 -1.18 7.48
CA LYS A 190 -22.88 -2.05 7.92
C LYS A 190 -22.58 -2.67 9.29
N HIS A 191 -21.38 -3.23 9.47
CA HIS A 191 -21.00 -3.89 10.73
C HIS A 191 -20.90 -2.90 11.90
N VAL A 192 -20.40 -1.69 11.66
CA VAL A 192 -20.36 -0.61 12.67
C VAL A 192 -21.77 -0.17 13.03
N ARG A 193 -22.66 0.02 12.06
CA ARG A 193 -24.08 0.36 12.31
C ARG A 193 -24.80 -0.72 13.11
N GLU A 194 -24.60 -2.00 12.77
CA GLU A 194 -25.18 -3.14 13.50
C GLU A 194 -24.65 -3.19 14.94
N THR A 195 -23.36 -2.94 15.15
CA THR A 195 -22.75 -2.93 16.49
C THR A 195 -23.26 -1.76 17.34
N ILE A 196 -23.35 -0.54 16.76
CA ILE A 196 -23.91 0.63 17.45
C ILE A 196 -25.36 0.38 17.81
N ALA A 197 -26.18 -0.13 16.90
CA ALA A 197 -27.58 -0.45 17.15
C ALA A 197 -27.75 -1.49 18.27
N ALA A 198 -26.89 -2.51 18.31
CA ALA A 198 -26.91 -3.52 19.37
C ALA A 198 -26.51 -2.94 20.73
N VAL A 199 -25.56 -2.01 20.78
CA VAL A 199 -25.14 -1.31 22.01
C VAL A 199 -26.27 -0.40 22.50
N ASP A 200 -26.90 0.38 21.61
CA ASP A 200 -28.01 1.27 21.94
C ASP A 200 -29.23 0.47 22.47
N GLU A 201 -29.55 -0.66 21.82
CA GLU A 201 -30.62 -1.54 22.29
C GLU A 201 -30.29 -2.17 23.64
N GLY A 202 -29.04 -2.58 23.86
CA GLY A 202 -28.54 -3.08 25.15
C GLY A 202 -28.62 -2.02 26.26
N THR A 203 -28.21 -0.78 25.95
CA THR A 203 -28.23 0.35 26.87
C THR A 203 -29.66 0.73 27.22
N ASN A 204 -30.56 0.79 26.25
CA ASN A 204 -31.97 1.08 26.47
C ASN A 204 -32.68 0.01 27.32
N LYS A 205 -32.35 -1.28 27.10
CA LYS A 205 -32.85 -2.38 27.93
C LYS A 205 -32.35 -2.31 29.39
N LEU A 206 -31.10 -1.89 29.60
CA LEU A 206 -30.55 -1.70 30.96
C LEU A 206 -31.17 -0.49 31.66
N LEU A 207 -31.36 0.63 30.94
CA LEU A 207 -32.04 1.81 31.48
C LEU A 207 -33.52 1.50 31.85
N ALA A 208 -34.23 0.80 30.98
CA ALA A 208 -35.63 0.38 31.27
C ALA A 208 -35.71 -0.50 32.49
N LYS A 209 -34.84 -1.52 32.65
CA LYS A 209 -34.77 -2.35 33.87
C LYS A 209 -34.38 -1.57 35.12
N GLY A 210 -33.49 -0.56 34.96
CA GLY A 210 -33.10 0.34 36.05
C GLY A 210 -34.29 1.20 36.54
N VAL A 211 -35.08 1.73 35.60
CA VAL A 211 -36.29 2.54 35.90
C VAL A 211 -37.36 1.67 36.55
N GLU A 212 -37.61 0.45 36.08
CA GLU A 212 -38.56 -0.46 36.71
C GLU A 212 -38.15 -0.84 38.13
N LYS A 213 -36.87 -1.17 38.35
CA LYS A 213 -36.34 -1.44 39.70
C LYS A 213 -36.48 -0.21 40.61
N GLY A 214 -36.19 0.99 40.08
CA GLY A 214 -36.38 2.25 40.81
C GLY A 214 -37.84 2.48 41.23
N LYS A 215 -38.79 2.29 40.31
CA LYS A 215 -40.24 2.42 40.63
C LYS A 215 -40.69 1.41 41.68
N SER A 216 -40.24 0.15 41.57
CA SER A 216 -40.55 -0.89 42.57
C SER A 216 -39.97 -0.57 43.96
N PHE A 217 -38.74 0.00 44.00
CA PHE A 217 -38.11 0.41 45.25
C PHE A 217 -38.87 1.58 45.93
N TRP A 218 -39.23 2.60 45.15
CA TRP A 218 -40.00 3.75 45.63
C TRP A 218 -41.43 3.36 46.09
N GLY A 219 -42.10 2.45 45.37
CA GLY A 219 -43.41 1.93 45.75
C GLY A 219 -43.38 1.21 47.11
N LYS A 220 -42.31 0.47 47.40
CA LYS A 220 -42.12 -0.16 48.71
C LYS A 220 -41.81 0.82 49.84
N LEU A 221 -41.12 1.92 49.56
CA LEU A 221 -40.76 2.96 50.55
C LEU A 221 -41.94 3.90 50.87
N THR A 222 -42.81 4.19 49.91
CA THR A 222 -43.89 5.17 50.08
C THR A 222 -45.26 4.53 50.45
N GLY A 223 -45.37 3.21 50.50
CA GLY A 223 -46.58 2.51 50.88
C GLY A 223 -47.77 2.71 49.95
N LYS A 224 -47.60 3.32 48.77
CA LYS A 224 -48.65 3.45 47.76
C LYS A 224 -48.69 2.20 46.89
N LYS A 225 -49.73 1.35 47.13
CA LYS A 225 -50.18 0.37 46.14
C LYS A 225 -51.05 1.15 45.13
N GLU A 226 -50.71 1.09 43.84
CA GLU A 226 -51.67 1.31 42.77
C GLU A 226 -52.60 0.09 42.65
#